data_c46742d9603117be9af9852ab6231249
#
_entry.id   c46742d9603117be9af9852ab6231249
#
_cell.length_a   1.000
_cell.length_b   1.000
_cell.length_c   1.000
_cell.angle_alpha   90.00
_cell.angle_beta   90.00
_cell.angle_gamma   90.00
#
_symmetry.space_group_name_H-M   'P 1'
#
loop_
_entity.id
_entity.type
_entity.pdbx_description
1 polymer ?
#
loop_
_entity_poly.entity_id
_entity_poly.type
_entity_poly.pdbx_seq_one_letter_code
_entity_poly.pdbx_strand_id
1 'polypeptide(L)'
;GGAESLDKVVGMTFDGWEETRYGEYVVYTETFPKLKAIPSIGGYHDNILDSEKILSLRPDVLLVGRSQFADNNQKIDIFEKAGIKVVVLDYHAMKVENHTKSTMILGQLLDREAVAKEQCDTYASALEDVYKKIAALPDSAKHKTVYMELGNKGIGEYGNSYNKDVLWGAILKNLGADNLAENATQPYAPLDTEFVLASNPQLIVI
;
A
#
# COMPACT_ATOMS: atom_id res chain seq x y z
N GLY A 1 -12.36 -5.33 -10.41
CA GLY A 1 -12.97 -4.79 -11.63
C GLY A 1 -13.31 -5.83 -12.68
N GLY A 2 -12.79 -7.07 -12.62
CA GLY A 2 -12.91 -8.07 -13.68
C GLY A 2 -11.92 -7.85 -14.83
N ALA A 3 -11.80 -8.84 -15.71
CA ALA A 3 -10.85 -8.82 -16.83
C ALA A 3 -11.07 -7.65 -17.80
N GLU A 4 -12.32 -7.26 -18.02
CA GLU A 4 -12.70 -6.13 -18.89
C GLU A 4 -12.19 -4.77 -18.39
N SER A 5 -11.90 -4.63 -17.11
CA SER A 5 -11.31 -3.38 -16.57
C SER A 5 -9.89 -3.14 -17.09
N LEU A 6 -9.19 -4.22 -17.50
CA LEU A 6 -7.86 -4.10 -18.10
C LEU A 6 -7.90 -3.44 -19.50
N ASP A 7 -9.07 -3.41 -20.14
CA ASP A 7 -9.23 -2.73 -21.44
C ASP A 7 -9.08 -1.21 -21.33
N LYS A 8 -9.28 -0.67 -20.14
CA LYS A 8 -9.11 0.74 -19.81
C LYS A 8 -7.68 1.10 -19.39
N VAL A 9 -6.79 0.10 -19.19
CA VAL A 9 -5.41 0.33 -18.73
C VAL A 9 -4.48 0.45 -19.93
N VAL A 10 -3.94 1.64 -20.14
CA VAL A 10 -3.03 1.93 -21.28
C VAL A 10 -1.55 1.95 -20.90
N GLY A 11 -1.24 1.96 -19.61
CA GLY A 11 0.13 1.88 -19.08
C GLY A 11 0.11 1.58 -17.58
N MET A 12 1.14 0.92 -17.07
CA MET A 12 1.32 0.68 -15.64
C MET A 12 2.79 0.44 -15.28
N THR A 13 3.12 0.46 -14.00
CA THR A 13 4.45 0.11 -13.48
C THR A 13 4.53 -1.39 -13.20
N PHE A 14 5.58 -2.06 -13.60
CA PHE A 14 5.75 -3.51 -13.45
C PHE A 14 6.92 -3.92 -12.56
N ASP A 15 7.92 -3.07 -12.36
CA ASP A 15 9.14 -3.37 -11.61
C ASP A 15 8.87 -3.99 -10.22
N GLY A 16 7.88 -3.50 -9.49
CA GLY A 16 7.48 -4.08 -8.21
C GLY A 16 6.96 -5.52 -8.30
N TRP A 17 6.39 -5.91 -9.45
CA TRP A 17 5.92 -7.28 -9.68
C TRP A 17 7.04 -8.18 -10.23
N GLU A 18 7.75 -7.71 -11.25
CA GLU A 18 8.76 -8.50 -11.93
C GLU A 18 9.98 -8.78 -11.05
N GLU A 19 10.35 -7.85 -10.18
CA GLU A 19 11.54 -7.95 -9.35
C GLU A 19 11.27 -8.54 -7.96
N THR A 20 10.25 -8.03 -7.25
CA THR A 20 10.02 -8.39 -5.84
C THR A 20 8.85 -9.33 -5.61
N ARG A 21 7.87 -9.35 -6.55
CA ARG A 21 6.65 -10.17 -6.45
C ARG A 21 6.46 -11.05 -7.67
N TYR A 22 7.53 -11.64 -8.16
CA TYR A 22 7.54 -12.41 -9.40
C TYR A 22 6.48 -13.54 -9.42
N GLY A 23 6.23 -14.20 -8.30
CA GLY A 23 5.17 -15.20 -8.20
C GLY A 23 3.77 -14.65 -8.50
N GLU A 24 3.47 -13.45 -8.00
CA GLU A 24 2.22 -12.75 -8.31
C GLU A 24 2.17 -12.36 -9.80
N TYR A 25 3.27 -11.81 -10.33
CA TYR A 25 3.39 -11.45 -11.74
C TYR A 25 3.06 -12.62 -12.66
N VAL A 26 3.62 -13.81 -12.38
CA VAL A 26 3.36 -15.02 -13.17
C VAL A 26 1.88 -15.37 -13.15
N VAL A 27 1.28 -15.48 -11.95
CA VAL A 27 -0.15 -15.84 -11.80
C VAL A 27 -1.06 -14.85 -12.54
N TYR A 28 -0.82 -13.55 -12.37
CA TYR A 28 -1.63 -12.53 -13.04
C TYR A 28 -1.46 -12.53 -14.55
N THR A 29 -0.23 -12.67 -15.05
CA THR A 29 0.03 -12.64 -16.51
C THR A 29 -0.34 -13.93 -17.22
N GLU A 30 -0.40 -15.06 -16.53
CA GLU A 30 -0.97 -16.31 -17.06
C GLU A 30 -2.50 -16.24 -17.12
N THR A 31 -3.12 -15.67 -16.08
CA THR A 31 -4.59 -15.50 -16.03
C THR A 31 -5.06 -14.43 -17.01
N PHE A 32 -4.31 -13.35 -17.14
CA PHE A 32 -4.61 -12.19 -17.98
C PHE A 32 -3.41 -11.87 -18.90
N PRO A 33 -3.20 -12.63 -20.00
CA PRO A 33 -2.05 -12.45 -20.90
C PRO A 33 -1.90 -11.03 -21.46
N LYS A 34 -3.01 -10.28 -21.55
CA LYS A 34 -3.03 -8.88 -21.96
C LYS A 34 -2.12 -7.99 -21.12
N LEU A 35 -1.91 -8.31 -19.84
CA LEU A 35 -1.01 -7.55 -18.96
C LEU A 35 0.41 -7.42 -19.55
N LYS A 36 0.91 -8.46 -20.22
CA LYS A 36 2.25 -8.45 -20.83
C LYS A 36 2.39 -7.45 -21.98
N ALA A 37 1.27 -7.01 -22.56
CA ALA A 37 1.26 -6.04 -23.66
C ALA A 37 1.09 -4.58 -23.19
N ILE A 38 0.80 -4.36 -21.91
CA ILE A 38 0.64 -3.01 -21.36
C ILE A 38 2.05 -2.40 -21.19
N PRO A 39 2.32 -1.22 -21.75
CA PRO A 39 3.63 -0.59 -21.62
C PRO A 39 3.92 -0.12 -20.19
N SER A 40 5.18 -0.24 -19.77
CA SER A 40 5.65 0.37 -18.52
C SER A 40 5.69 1.89 -18.63
N ILE A 41 5.28 2.58 -17.58
CA ILE A 41 5.24 4.05 -17.47
C ILE A 41 6.16 4.59 -16.38
N GLY A 42 7.11 3.81 -15.91
CA GLY A 42 8.09 4.20 -14.90
C GLY A 42 8.30 3.12 -13.85
N GLY A 43 9.03 3.46 -12.80
CA GLY A 43 9.34 2.59 -11.69
C GLY A 43 8.44 2.83 -10.48
N TYR A 44 8.10 1.76 -9.78
CA TYR A 44 7.37 1.81 -8.53
C TYR A 44 8.30 2.08 -7.35
N HIS A 45 9.45 1.42 -7.30
CA HIS A 45 10.38 1.48 -6.17
C HIS A 45 11.13 2.81 -6.07
N ASP A 46 11.45 3.41 -7.20
CA ASP A 46 12.11 4.73 -7.27
C ASP A 46 11.12 5.89 -7.41
N ASN A 47 9.81 5.60 -7.41
CA ASN A 47 8.72 6.55 -7.62
C ASN A 47 8.84 7.36 -8.94
N ILE A 48 9.61 6.89 -9.93
CA ILE A 48 9.80 7.60 -11.19
C ILE A 48 8.55 7.43 -12.08
N LEU A 49 8.08 8.56 -12.62
CA LEU A 49 7.09 8.60 -13.70
C LEU A 49 7.79 8.97 -15.02
N ASP A 50 7.67 8.11 -16.02
CA ASP A 50 8.12 8.37 -17.39
C ASP A 50 7.14 9.32 -18.08
N SER A 51 7.45 10.62 -18.00
CA SER A 51 6.56 11.66 -18.51
C SER A 51 6.36 11.58 -20.01
N GLU A 52 7.39 11.25 -20.77
CA GLU A 52 7.30 11.15 -22.23
C GLU A 52 6.39 9.98 -22.62
N LYS A 53 6.56 8.85 -21.97
CA LYS A 53 5.74 7.67 -22.19
C LYS A 53 4.28 7.94 -21.82
N ILE A 54 4.02 8.50 -20.65
CA ILE A 54 2.66 8.82 -20.19
C ILE A 54 1.99 9.78 -21.18
N LEU A 55 2.66 10.87 -21.58
CA LEU A 55 2.10 11.81 -22.55
C LEU A 55 1.84 11.17 -23.92
N SER A 56 2.70 10.24 -24.37
CA SER A 56 2.53 9.53 -25.63
C SER A 56 1.31 8.60 -25.63
N LEU A 57 0.98 8.01 -24.48
CA LEU A 57 -0.17 7.13 -24.30
C LEU A 57 -1.49 7.88 -24.20
N ARG A 58 -1.46 9.18 -23.89
CA ARG A 58 -2.64 10.06 -23.75
C ARG A 58 -3.75 9.47 -22.87
N PRO A 59 -3.46 9.05 -21.64
CA PRO A 59 -4.50 8.58 -20.76
C PRO A 59 -5.45 9.73 -20.36
N ASP A 60 -6.71 9.43 -20.11
CA ASP A 60 -7.65 10.41 -19.52
C ASP A 60 -7.32 10.66 -18.04
N VAL A 61 -6.83 9.62 -17.35
CA VAL A 61 -6.53 9.63 -15.92
C VAL A 61 -5.20 8.96 -15.65
N LEU A 62 -4.37 9.59 -14.83
CA LEU A 62 -3.17 9.01 -14.23
C LEU A 62 -3.45 8.71 -12.75
N LEU A 63 -3.36 7.44 -12.38
CA LEU A 63 -3.47 7.00 -10.99
C LEU A 63 -2.08 6.93 -10.36
N VAL A 64 -1.89 7.58 -9.23
CA VAL A 64 -0.62 7.59 -8.49
C VAL A 64 -0.84 7.30 -7.03
N GLY A 65 0.13 6.67 -6.39
CA GLY A 65 0.20 6.58 -4.95
C GLY A 65 0.62 7.92 -4.33
N ARG A 66 0.38 8.08 -3.03
CA ARG A 66 0.69 9.32 -2.32
C ARG A 66 2.18 9.69 -2.38
N SER A 67 3.09 8.72 -2.25
CA SER A 67 4.53 8.94 -2.37
C SER A 67 4.91 9.38 -3.80
N GLN A 68 4.43 8.68 -4.80
CA GLN A 68 4.67 9.04 -6.20
C GLN A 68 4.19 10.46 -6.53
N PHE A 69 3.05 10.85 -5.98
CA PHE A 69 2.53 12.21 -6.14
C PHE A 69 3.48 13.24 -5.50
N ALA A 70 3.93 12.98 -4.26
CA ALA A 70 4.83 13.89 -3.56
C ALA A 70 6.19 14.04 -4.27
N ASP A 71 6.77 12.94 -4.72
CA ASP A 71 8.09 12.91 -5.35
C ASP A 71 8.09 13.47 -6.79
N ASN A 72 6.93 13.49 -7.45
CA ASN A 72 6.77 13.95 -8.83
C ASN A 72 5.92 15.23 -8.97
N ASN A 73 5.74 16.02 -7.91
CA ASN A 73 4.83 17.17 -7.94
C ASN A 73 5.09 18.14 -9.10
N GLN A 74 6.35 18.35 -9.49
CA GLN A 74 6.72 19.20 -10.63
C GLN A 74 6.25 18.62 -11.99
N LYS A 75 6.16 17.29 -12.10
CA LYS A 75 5.67 16.61 -13.31
C LYS A 75 4.15 16.59 -13.37
N ILE A 76 3.46 16.65 -12.24
CA ILE A 76 2.00 16.65 -12.16
C ILE A 76 1.42 17.80 -13.00
N ASP A 77 1.96 19.00 -12.86
CA ASP A 77 1.53 20.17 -13.65
C ASP A 77 1.63 19.94 -15.17
N ILE A 78 2.63 19.17 -15.62
CA ILE A 78 2.82 18.85 -17.03
C ILE A 78 1.66 17.95 -17.50
N PHE A 79 1.30 16.94 -16.72
CA PHE A 79 0.18 16.06 -17.06
C PHE A 79 -1.16 16.79 -17.06
N GLU A 80 -1.42 17.61 -16.05
CA GLU A 80 -2.65 18.40 -15.98
C GLU A 80 -2.78 19.40 -17.13
N LYS A 81 -1.69 20.08 -17.52
CA LYS A 81 -1.66 20.96 -18.71
C LYS A 81 -1.90 20.21 -20.03
N ALA A 82 -1.54 18.92 -20.08
CA ALA A 82 -1.83 18.04 -21.21
C ALA A 82 -3.29 17.49 -21.19
N GLY A 83 -4.10 17.86 -20.19
CA GLY A 83 -5.49 17.42 -20.04
C GLY A 83 -5.64 16.08 -19.32
N ILE A 84 -4.57 15.51 -18.78
CA ILE A 84 -4.58 14.26 -18.02
C ILE A 84 -4.99 14.58 -16.58
N LYS A 85 -6.05 13.95 -16.08
CA LYS A 85 -6.47 14.11 -14.67
C LYS A 85 -5.61 13.25 -13.76
N VAL A 86 -4.97 13.85 -12.76
CA VAL A 86 -4.17 13.10 -11.79
C VAL A 86 -5.01 12.78 -10.55
N VAL A 87 -5.10 11.50 -10.21
CA VAL A 87 -5.88 10.99 -9.08
C VAL A 87 -4.95 10.26 -8.12
N VAL A 88 -4.93 10.71 -6.88
CA VAL A 88 -4.10 10.12 -5.81
C VAL A 88 -4.90 9.10 -5.03
N LEU A 89 -4.37 7.88 -4.93
CA LEU A 89 -4.92 6.82 -4.10
C LEU A 89 -4.05 6.64 -2.85
N ASP A 90 -4.69 6.40 -1.72
CA ASP A 90 -3.99 6.23 -0.44
C ASP A 90 -4.40 4.93 0.25
N TYR A 91 -3.69 3.85 -0.09
CA TYR A 91 -3.81 2.56 0.58
C TYR A 91 -2.77 2.35 1.69
N HIS A 92 -1.72 3.19 1.75
CA HIS A 92 -0.63 3.04 2.70
C HIS A 92 -0.95 3.61 4.10
N ALA A 93 -1.94 4.48 4.22
CA ALA A 93 -2.34 5.01 5.52
C ALA A 93 -2.93 3.97 6.48
N MET A 94 -3.29 2.77 5.99
CA MET A 94 -3.93 1.67 6.75
C MET A 94 -5.14 2.12 7.57
N LYS A 95 -5.86 3.12 7.05
CA LYS A 95 -7.11 3.62 7.60
C LYS A 95 -8.27 3.17 6.73
N VAL A 96 -9.32 2.65 7.36
CA VAL A 96 -10.53 2.16 6.66
C VAL A 96 -11.08 3.22 5.72
N GLU A 97 -11.16 4.47 6.17
CA GLU A 97 -11.67 5.59 5.38
C GLU A 97 -10.85 5.87 4.11
N ASN A 98 -9.51 5.77 4.18
CA ASN A 98 -8.63 6.00 3.03
C ASN A 98 -8.74 4.85 2.02
N HIS A 99 -8.80 3.61 2.51
CA HIS A 99 -8.98 2.43 1.67
C HIS A 99 -10.33 2.44 0.97
N THR A 100 -11.41 2.66 1.71
CA THR A 100 -12.76 2.69 1.13
C THR A 100 -12.92 3.84 0.14
N LYS A 101 -12.39 5.02 0.44
CA LYS A 101 -12.38 6.16 -0.48
C LYS A 101 -11.62 5.85 -1.76
N SER A 102 -10.41 5.29 -1.65
CA SER A 102 -9.59 4.92 -2.82
C SER A 102 -10.27 3.84 -3.66
N THR A 103 -10.89 2.84 -3.02
CA THR A 103 -11.64 1.78 -3.71
C THR A 103 -12.88 2.33 -4.42
N MET A 104 -13.62 3.25 -3.78
CA MET A 104 -14.79 3.88 -4.42
C MET A 104 -14.40 4.76 -5.62
N ILE A 105 -13.27 5.49 -5.55
CA ILE A 105 -12.73 6.23 -6.70
C ILE A 105 -12.45 5.28 -7.86
N LEU A 106 -11.78 4.14 -7.62
CA LEU A 106 -11.55 3.11 -8.65
C LEU A 106 -12.86 2.55 -9.20
N GLY A 107 -13.85 2.32 -8.32
CA GLY A 107 -15.20 1.89 -8.73
C GLY A 107 -15.84 2.85 -9.73
N GLN A 108 -15.78 4.14 -9.45
CA GLN A 108 -16.32 5.20 -10.32
C GLN A 108 -15.57 5.27 -11.66
N LEU A 109 -14.25 5.25 -11.63
CA LEU A 109 -13.44 5.31 -12.85
C LEU A 109 -13.63 4.10 -13.78
N LEU A 110 -14.00 2.96 -13.21
CA LEU A 110 -14.16 1.70 -13.93
C LEU A 110 -15.63 1.33 -14.20
N ASP A 111 -16.59 2.16 -13.82
CA ASP A 111 -18.04 1.89 -13.87
C ASP A 111 -18.40 0.60 -13.10
N ARG A 112 -17.83 0.45 -11.89
CA ARG A 112 -17.97 -0.71 -11.00
C ARG A 112 -18.29 -0.31 -9.57
N GLU A 113 -19.07 0.73 -9.35
CA GLU A 113 -19.37 1.28 -8.02
C GLU A 113 -20.04 0.26 -7.10
N ALA A 114 -20.91 -0.58 -7.64
CA ALA A 114 -21.59 -1.62 -6.83
C ALA A 114 -20.57 -2.63 -6.27
N VAL A 115 -19.63 -3.07 -7.11
CA VAL A 115 -18.55 -4.00 -6.69
C VAL A 115 -17.62 -3.33 -5.69
N ALA A 116 -17.24 -2.08 -5.95
CA ALA A 116 -16.39 -1.31 -5.04
C ALA A 116 -17.07 -1.13 -3.67
N LYS A 117 -18.37 -0.82 -3.66
CA LYS A 117 -19.14 -0.70 -2.42
C LYS A 117 -19.19 -2.00 -1.63
N GLU A 118 -19.47 -3.12 -2.28
CA GLU A 118 -19.50 -4.45 -1.65
C GLU A 118 -18.14 -4.79 -1.01
N GLN A 119 -17.04 -4.53 -1.72
CA GLN A 119 -15.69 -4.72 -1.19
C GLN A 119 -15.41 -3.80 0.00
N CYS A 120 -15.81 -2.53 -0.06
CA CYS A 120 -15.68 -1.58 1.05
C CYS A 120 -16.46 -2.04 2.29
N ASP A 121 -17.70 -2.45 2.11
CA ASP A 121 -18.58 -2.90 3.20
C ASP A 121 -18.00 -4.19 3.85
N THR A 122 -17.55 -5.14 3.04
CA THR A 122 -16.91 -6.38 3.51
C THR A 122 -15.63 -6.09 4.30
N TYR A 123 -14.76 -5.24 3.77
CA TYR A 123 -13.52 -4.85 4.43
C TYR A 123 -13.78 -4.13 5.76
N ALA A 124 -14.65 -3.13 5.76
CA ALA A 124 -14.97 -2.36 6.95
C ALA A 124 -15.60 -3.24 8.04
N SER A 125 -16.56 -4.10 7.68
CA SER A 125 -17.23 -5.01 8.61
C SER A 125 -16.25 -6.03 9.23
N ALA A 126 -15.36 -6.60 8.41
CA ALA A 126 -14.38 -7.56 8.91
C ALA A 126 -13.43 -6.94 9.95
N LEU A 127 -12.96 -5.71 9.69
CA LEU A 127 -12.12 -4.98 10.65
C LEU A 127 -12.87 -4.58 11.91
N GLU A 128 -14.11 -4.10 11.78
CA GLU A 128 -14.96 -3.75 12.92
C GLU A 128 -15.18 -4.97 13.84
N ASP A 129 -15.43 -6.14 13.26
CA ASP A 129 -15.59 -7.38 14.02
C ASP A 129 -14.32 -7.77 14.78
N VAL A 130 -13.15 -7.62 14.17
CA VAL A 130 -11.86 -7.84 14.83
C VAL A 130 -11.68 -6.85 15.98
N TYR A 131 -11.90 -5.56 15.74
CA TYR A 131 -11.73 -4.54 16.76
C TYR A 131 -12.70 -4.71 17.94
N LYS A 132 -13.95 -5.11 17.70
CA LYS A 132 -14.91 -5.46 18.75
C LYS A 132 -14.41 -6.64 19.61
N LYS A 133 -13.85 -7.68 18.98
CA LYS A 133 -13.27 -8.82 19.70
C LYS A 133 -12.07 -8.39 20.56
N ILE A 134 -11.17 -7.56 20.01
CA ILE A 134 -10.03 -7.03 20.75
C ILE A 134 -10.50 -6.14 21.92
N ALA A 135 -11.48 -5.26 21.69
CA ALA A 135 -12.02 -4.41 22.74
C ALA A 135 -12.60 -5.19 23.92
N ALA A 136 -13.21 -6.36 23.65
CA ALA A 136 -13.78 -7.25 24.66
C ALA A 136 -12.74 -8.06 25.44
N LEU A 137 -11.47 -8.08 25.03
CA LEU A 137 -10.42 -8.78 25.77
C LEU A 137 -10.13 -8.08 27.10
N PRO A 138 -9.77 -8.84 28.15
CA PRO A 138 -9.31 -8.27 29.40
C PRO A 138 -7.98 -7.52 29.18
N ASP A 139 -7.70 -6.49 29.97
CA ASP A 139 -6.49 -5.67 29.83
C ASP A 139 -5.20 -6.49 29.93
N SER A 140 -5.21 -7.57 30.71
CA SER A 140 -4.08 -8.51 30.82
C SER A 140 -3.73 -9.22 29.49
N ALA A 141 -4.66 -9.28 28.56
CA ALA A 141 -4.45 -9.86 27.23
C ALA A 141 -4.04 -8.83 26.17
N LYS A 142 -4.17 -7.54 26.50
CA LYS A 142 -3.73 -6.40 25.69
C LYS A 142 -2.30 -5.99 26.06
N HIS A 143 -1.77 -4.96 25.38
CA HIS A 143 -0.46 -4.37 25.68
C HIS A 143 0.68 -5.40 25.64
N LYS A 144 0.63 -6.29 24.63
CA LYS A 144 1.78 -7.16 24.35
C LYS A 144 2.86 -6.34 23.66
N THR A 145 4.08 -6.38 24.18
CA THR A 145 5.23 -5.78 23.54
C THR A 145 5.57 -6.54 22.25
N VAL A 146 5.57 -5.83 21.13
CA VAL A 146 5.77 -6.42 19.81
C VAL A 146 6.91 -5.71 19.09
N TYR A 147 7.82 -6.50 18.55
CA TYR A 147 8.75 -6.08 17.52
C TYR A 147 8.26 -6.58 16.17
N MET A 148 7.96 -5.65 15.26
CA MET A 148 7.61 -5.95 13.88
C MET A 148 8.81 -5.65 12.99
N GLU A 149 9.40 -6.69 12.37
CA GLU A 149 10.51 -6.54 11.43
C GLU A 149 10.00 -6.29 10.01
N LEU A 150 10.55 -5.29 9.34
CA LEU A 150 10.23 -4.99 7.93
C LEU A 150 10.84 -5.97 6.95
N GLY A 151 11.97 -6.60 7.31
CA GLY A 151 12.65 -7.62 6.48
C GLY A 151 13.32 -7.09 5.20
N ASN A 152 13.50 -5.78 5.06
CA ASN A 152 14.00 -5.17 3.83
C ASN A 152 15.53 -5.03 3.74
N LYS A 153 16.26 -5.43 4.78
CA LYS A 153 17.73 -5.38 4.80
C LYS A 153 18.40 -6.63 4.21
N GLY A 154 17.64 -7.70 3.99
CA GLY A 154 18.12 -8.97 3.50
C GLY A 154 18.32 -10.02 4.59
N ILE A 155 18.78 -11.20 4.18
CA ILE A 155 18.94 -12.36 5.07
C ILE A 155 20.00 -12.08 6.13
N GLY A 156 19.61 -12.24 7.40
CA GLY A 156 20.49 -12.02 8.56
C GLY A 156 20.64 -10.57 9.00
N GLU A 157 20.03 -9.64 8.29
CA GLU A 157 20.03 -8.22 8.62
C GLU A 157 18.64 -7.80 9.15
N TYR A 158 18.63 -7.20 10.34
CA TYR A 158 17.40 -6.81 11.04
C TYR A 158 17.49 -5.36 11.53
N GLY A 159 16.38 -4.86 12.08
CA GLY A 159 16.34 -3.59 12.78
C GLY A 159 15.57 -2.50 12.05
N ASN A 160 14.77 -2.82 11.02
CA ASN A 160 13.79 -1.88 10.48
C ASN A 160 12.38 -2.27 10.90
N SER A 161 11.63 -1.29 11.37
CA SER A 161 10.27 -1.49 11.85
C SER A 161 9.33 -0.40 11.34
N TYR A 162 8.09 -0.41 11.77
CA TYR A 162 7.05 0.53 11.37
C TYR A 162 6.58 1.36 12.56
N ASN A 163 6.50 2.69 12.41
CA ASN A 163 5.85 3.50 13.42
C ASN A 163 4.30 3.34 13.37
N LYS A 164 3.60 3.95 14.33
CA LYS A 164 2.13 3.85 14.48
C LYS A 164 1.31 4.41 13.32
N ASP A 165 1.91 5.15 12.40
CA ASP A 165 1.19 5.91 11.38
C ASP A 165 1.15 5.21 10.01
N VAL A 166 1.93 4.12 9.85
CA VAL A 166 2.05 3.41 8.58
C VAL A 166 1.90 1.91 8.70
N LEU A 167 1.29 1.30 7.68
CA LEU A 167 1.23 -0.15 7.44
C LEU A 167 0.97 -0.97 8.72
N TRP A 168 1.85 -1.92 8.99
CA TRP A 168 1.72 -2.85 10.11
C TRP A 168 1.79 -2.18 11.48
N GLY A 169 2.54 -1.08 11.62
CA GLY A 169 2.57 -0.33 12.87
C GLY A 169 1.21 0.28 13.23
N ALA A 170 0.48 0.79 12.24
CA ALA A 170 -0.89 1.26 12.43
C ALA A 170 -1.85 0.12 12.82
N ILE A 171 -1.67 -1.06 12.22
CA ILE A 171 -2.45 -2.26 12.58
C ILE A 171 -2.15 -2.68 14.03
N LEU A 172 -0.88 -2.79 14.42
CA LEU A 172 -0.48 -3.14 15.79
C LEU A 172 -1.12 -2.21 16.82
N LYS A 173 -1.09 -0.90 16.56
CA LYS A 173 -1.75 0.09 17.41
C LYS A 173 -3.25 -0.16 17.54
N ASN A 174 -3.93 -0.41 16.42
CA ASN A 174 -5.37 -0.67 16.43
C ASN A 174 -5.73 -1.99 17.14
N LEU A 175 -4.80 -2.93 17.21
CA LEU A 175 -4.93 -4.17 17.98
C LEU A 175 -4.58 -4.00 19.46
N GLY A 176 -4.17 -2.80 19.91
CA GLY A 176 -3.78 -2.53 21.28
C GLY A 176 -2.44 -3.15 21.69
N ALA A 177 -1.56 -3.42 20.73
CA ALA A 177 -0.21 -3.90 21.01
C ALA A 177 0.75 -2.72 21.26
N ASP A 178 1.74 -2.95 22.12
CA ASP A 178 2.82 -1.99 22.39
C ASP A 178 3.97 -2.24 21.40
N ASN A 179 3.93 -1.53 20.30
CA ASN A 179 4.94 -1.64 19.26
C ASN A 179 6.23 -0.90 19.64
N LEU A 180 7.39 -1.57 19.61
CA LEU A 180 8.67 -0.96 19.98
C LEU A 180 9.02 0.28 19.16
N ALA A 181 8.57 0.35 17.89
CA ALA A 181 8.78 1.50 17.02
C ALA A 181 7.63 2.52 17.03
N GLU A 182 6.63 2.39 17.90
CA GLU A 182 5.39 3.17 17.84
C GLU A 182 5.61 4.67 17.71
N ASN A 183 6.51 5.23 18.50
CA ASN A 183 6.76 6.66 18.58
C ASN A 183 8.01 7.10 17.79
N ALA A 184 8.53 6.27 16.91
CA ALA A 184 9.63 6.65 16.05
C ALA A 184 9.23 7.81 15.13
N THR A 185 10.16 8.72 14.86
CA THR A 185 9.93 9.93 14.04
C THR A 185 9.83 9.60 12.54
N GLN A 186 10.45 8.50 12.12
CA GLN A 186 10.42 8.04 10.73
C GLN A 186 9.32 6.98 10.55
N PRO A 187 8.59 7.00 9.43
CA PRO A 187 7.58 5.99 9.12
C PRO A 187 8.14 4.56 9.13
N TYR A 188 9.32 4.37 8.56
CA TYR A 188 10.10 3.13 8.58
C TYR A 188 11.26 3.34 9.52
N ALA A 189 11.11 2.84 10.75
CA ALA A 189 11.99 3.18 11.85
C ALA A 189 13.17 2.22 11.95
N PRO A 190 14.42 2.67 11.76
CA PRO A 190 15.57 1.88 12.17
C PRO A 190 15.58 1.75 13.69
N LEU A 191 15.69 0.52 14.17
CA LEU A 191 15.84 0.20 15.59
C LEU A 191 17.22 -0.42 15.80
N ASP A 192 17.88 0.02 16.88
CA ASP A 192 19.13 -0.57 17.31
C ASP A 192 18.90 -1.98 17.85
N THR A 193 19.77 -2.92 17.49
CA THR A 193 19.66 -4.33 17.91
C THR A 193 19.74 -4.48 19.41
N GLU A 194 20.60 -3.71 20.08
CA GLU A 194 20.73 -3.75 21.53
C GLU A 194 19.44 -3.25 22.21
N PHE A 195 18.82 -2.20 21.64
CA PHE A 195 17.52 -1.71 22.09
C PHE A 195 16.44 -2.78 21.98
N VAL A 196 16.35 -3.50 20.85
CA VAL A 196 15.37 -4.57 20.64
C VAL A 196 15.59 -5.70 21.65
N LEU A 197 16.84 -6.13 21.85
CA LEU A 197 17.20 -7.17 22.84
C LEU A 197 16.89 -6.72 24.26
N ALA A 198 17.26 -5.51 24.63
CA ALA A 198 16.98 -4.97 25.98
C ALA A 198 15.48 -4.81 26.26
N SER A 199 14.69 -4.50 25.22
CA SER A 199 13.23 -4.37 25.33
C SER A 199 12.53 -5.72 25.54
N ASN A 200 13.21 -6.83 25.23
CA ASN A 200 12.71 -8.20 25.38
C ASN A 200 11.24 -8.36 24.93
N PRO A 201 10.92 -8.12 23.64
CA PRO A 201 9.54 -8.16 23.18
C PRO A 201 8.91 -9.53 23.37
N GLN A 202 7.63 -9.55 23.73
CA GLN A 202 6.88 -10.79 23.94
C GLN A 202 6.54 -11.50 22.61
N LEU A 203 6.53 -10.73 21.50
CA LEU A 203 6.27 -11.23 20.16
C LEU A 203 7.20 -10.55 19.18
N ILE A 204 7.77 -11.35 18.27
CA ILE A 204 8.50 -10.87 17.10
C ILE A 204 7.74 -11.35 15.87
N VAL A 205 7.43 -10.41 14.97
CA VAL A 205 6.75 -10.68 13.70
C VAL A 205 7.72 -10.30 12.57
N ILE A 206 7.93 -11.23 11.64
CA ILE A 206 8.86 -11.06 10.51
C ILE A 206 8.09 -11.30 9.21
#